data_1887cbe92c11fc380b3c082303b4b557
#
_entry.id   1887cbe92c11fc380b3c082303b4b557
#
_cell.length_a   1.000
_cell.length_b   1.000
_cell.length_c   1.000
_cell.angle_alpha   90.00
_cell.angle_beta   90.00
_cell.angle_gamma   90.00
#
_symmetry.space_group_name_H-M   'P 1'
#
loop_
_entity.id
_entity.type
_entity.pdbx_description
1 polymer ?
#
loop_
_entity_poly.entity_id
_entity_poly.type
_entity_poly.pdbx_seq_one_letter_code
_entity_poly.pdbx_strand_id
1 'polypeptide(L)'
;MNVGSSTRRVLLARPAPSTPGRLERAYRLYRRRISRCRTENQRNRVHIALDNYMTPLEVRYFASALAGEPADDPSRRWIAALAKSMPVDKVRPVEFERSEVLRGVTFYTADAGSTDRKTMIIGFSGLQHRLMAPTSWLLDCLNPMLYDVVVLRDFSKLTFARGIPGLGAEFLEAMTNLGSCVDMRAYRNVISLGTSGGAIPALLAALLLKLNRGISICPEDFRKFLSRLRTMGLDDEPYAALLTSRPRPFPELILVHGAERKDDAIAASFLHNLVPSHLSKVKNCAQHGVLKWHI
;
A
#
# COMPACT_ATOMS: atom_id res chain seq x y z
N MET A 1 -4.56 -27.45 28.22
CA MET A 1 -5.86 -27.15 27.58
C MET A 1 -5.57 -26.64 26.20
N ASN A 2 -5.81 -27.51 25.19
CA ASN A 2 -5.53 -27.20 23.78
C ASN A 2 -6.66 -26.33 23.23
N VAL A 3 -6.43 -25.03 23.08
CA VAL A 3 -7.32 -24.15 22.30
C VAL A 3 -6.89 -24.29 20.85
N GLY A 4 -7.52 -25.22 20.15
CA GLY A 4 -7.37 -25.38 18.72
C GLY A 4 -7.83 -24.13 17.99
N SER A 5 -6.91 -23.27 17.59
CA SER A 5 -7.14 -22.17 16.67
C SER A 5 -7.43 -22.76 15.29
N SER A 6 -8.71 -22.98 15.00
CA SER A 6 -9.19 -23.24 13.65
C SER A 6 -9.02 -21.95 12.82
N THR A 7 -7.82 -21.72 12.32
CA THR A 7 -7.55 -20.68 11.34
C THR A 7 -8.29 -21.09 10.06
N ARG A 8 -9.53 -20.63 9.90
CA ARG A 8 -10.25 -20.74 8.63
C ARG A 8 -9.33 -20.10 7.58
N ARG A 9 -8.80 -20.91 6.67
CA ARG A 9 -8.17 -20.44 5.43
C ARG A 9 -9.22 -19.61 4.70
N VAL A 10 -9.22 -18.31 4.94
CA VAL A 10 -9.93 -17.36 4.09
C VAL A 10 -9.08 -17.28 2.83
N LEU A 11 -9.32 -18.20 1.89
CA LEU A 11 -8.88 -18.01 0.53
C LEU A 11 -9.43 -16.64 0.13
N LEU A 12 -8.51 -15.70 -0.08
CA LEU A 12 -8.86 -14.35 -0.51
C LEU A 12 -9.45 -14.48 -1.92
N ALA A 13 -10.74 -14.77 -1.98
CA ALA A 13 -11.48 -14.89 -3.21
C ALA A 13 -11.43 -13.53 -3.93
N ARG A 14 -11.22 -13.58 -5.24
CA ARG A 14 -11.35 -12.40 -6.09
C ARG A 14 -12.67 -11.70 -5.80
N PRO A 15 -12.69 -10.36 -5.66
CA PRO A 15 -13.95 -9.65 -5.48
C PRO A 15 -14.89 -9.92 -6.65
N ALA A 16 -16.18 -10.01 -6.35
CA ALA A 16 -17.22 -10.08 -7.39
C ALA A 16 -17.18 -8.79 -8.24
N PRO A 17 -17.45 -8.88 -9.54
CA PRO A 17 -17.37 -7.74 -10.45
C PRO A 17 -18.20 -6.54 -9.98
N SER A 18 -17.68 -5.34 -10.21
CA SER A 18 -18.33 -4.07 -9.85
C SER A 18 -19.66 -3.91 -10.58
N THR A 19 -20.75 -4.11 -9.86
CA THR A 19 -22.05 -3.72 -10.37
C THR A 19 -22.19 -2.18 -10.36
N PRO A 20 -22.88 -1.55 -11.33
CA PRO A 20 -23.14 -0.12 -11.34
C PRO A 20 -23.65 0.43 -9.99
N GLY A 21 -24.47 -0.33 -9.29
CA GLY A 21 -24.96 0.01 -7.96
C GLY A 21 -23.90 0.09 -6.85
N ARG A 22 -22.68 -0.41 -7.09
CA ARG A 22 -21.58 -0.32 -6.10
C ARG A 22 -20.98 1.09 -6.05
N LEU A 23 -20.72 1.72 -7.20
CA LEU A 23 -20.20 3.08 -7.27
C LEU A 23 -21.19 4.08 -6.66
N GLU A 24 -22.48 3.93 -7.01
CA GLU A 24 -23.54 4.76 -6.43
C GLU A 24 -23.67 4.56 -4.92
N ARG A 25 -23.55 3.32 -4.42
CA ARG A 25 -23.56 3.03 -2.99
C ARG A 25 -22.36 3.70 -2.29
N ALA A 26 -21.16 3.62 -2.86
CA ALA A 26 -19.96 4.25 -2.32
C ALA A 26 -20.14 5.78 -2.26
N TYR A 27 -20.68 6.38 -3.32
CA TYR A 27 -20.98 7.82 -3.37
C TYR A 27 -22.05 8.24 -2.35
N ARG A 28 -23.13 7.48 -2.20
CA ARG A 28 -24.17 7.76 -1.19
C ARG A 28 -23.61 7.68 0.25
N LEU A 29 -22.75 6.72 0.53
CA LEU A 29 -22.07 6.61 1.82
C LEU A 29 -21.15 7.81 2.06
N TYR A 30 -20.40 8.24 1.06
CA TYR A 30 -19.61 9.45 1.10
C TYR A 30 -20.46 10.68 1.43
N ARG A 31 -21.54 10.94 0.66
CA ARG A 31 -22.45 12.08 0.89
C ARG A 31 -23.01 12.09 2.31
N ARG A 32 -23.44 10.95 2.84
CA ARG A 32 -23.91 10.82 4.23
C ARG A 32 -22.80 11.13 5.23
N ARG A 33 -21.55 10.78 4.95
CA ARG A 33 -20.43 11.05 5.84
C ARG A 33 -20.07 12.53 5.83
N ILE A 34 -20.02 13.13 4.66
CA ILE A 34 -19.75 14.57 4.49
C ILE A 34 -20.85 15.44 5.13
N SER A 35 -22.12 15.09 4.97
CA SER A 35 -23.24 15.86 5.58
C SER A 35 -23.21 15.87 7.11
N ARG A 36 -22.52 14.93 7.75
CA ARG A 36 -22.32 14.89 9.21
C ARG A 36 -21.11 15.69 9.68
N CYS A 37 -20.25 16.13 8.76
CA CYS A 37 -19.07 16.93 9.11
C CYS A 37 -19.48 18.37 9.43
N ARG A 38 -19.17 18.81 10.66
CA ARG A 38 -19.48 20.18 11.13
C ARG A 38 -18.36 21.17 10.84
N THR A 39 -17.13 20.68 10.60
CA THR A 39 -15.94 21.51 10.37
C THR A 39 -15.23 21.10 9.09
N GLU A 40 -14.46 22.03 8.51
CA GLU A 40 -13.62 21.76 7.35
C GLU A 40 -12.58 20.67 7.66
N ASN A 41 -11.99 20.69 8.86
CA ASN A 41 -11.04 19.66 9.30
C ASN A 41 -11.66 18.25 9.28
N GLN A 42 -12.93 18.11 9.67
CA GLN A 42 -13.63 16.83 9.61
C GLN A 42 -13.82 16.39 8.16
N ARG A 43 -14.20 17.29 7.26
CA ARG A 43 -14.32 17.02 5.81
C ARG A 43 -12.99 16.60 5.22
N ASN A 44 -11.92 17.35 5.48
CA ASN A 44 -10.57 17.01 5.00
C ASN A 44 -10.10 15.63 5.47
N ARG A 45 -10.41 15.23 6.70
CA ARG A 45 -10.11 13.86 7.16
C ARG A 45 -10.86 12.79 6.38
N VAL A 46 -12.11 13.05 5.99
CA VAL A 46 -12.88 12.13 5.12
C VAL A 46 -12.25 12.04 3.73
N HIS A 47 -11.87 13.18 3.13
CA HIS A 47 -11.21 13.22 1.83
C HIS A 47 -9.87 12.47 1.84
N ILE A 48 -8.98 12.76 2.82
CA ILE A 48 -7.70 12.05 2.97
C ILE A 48 -7.91 10.54 3.16
N ALA A 49 -8.93 10.15 3.95
CA ALA A 49 -9.24 8.74 4.11
C ALA A 49 -9.65 8.09 2.79
N LEU A 50 -10.43 8.78 1.95
CA LEU A 50 -10.83 8.28 0.63
C LEU A 50 -9.67 8.21 -0.36
N ASP A 51 -8.77 9.20 -0.39
CA ASP A 51 -7.55 9.18 -1.20
C ASP A 51 -6.75 7.88 -1.02
N ASN A 52 -6.81 7.34 0.20
CA ASN A 52 -6.08 6.12 0.55
C ASN A 52 -6.73 4.83 0.01
N TYR A 53 -7.95 4.90 -0.53
CA TYR A 53 -8.72 3.70 -0.92
C TYR A 53 -9.29 3.74 -2.34
N MET A 54 -9.59 4.93 -2.88
CA MET A 54 -10.32 5.03 -4.15
C MET A 54 -9.55 4.43 -5.31
N THR A 55 -10.29 3.74 -6.18
CA THR A 55 -9.80 3.34 -7.51
C THR A 55 -9.92 4.50 -8.49
N PRO A 56 -9.22 4.47 -9.64
CA PRO A 56 -9.39 5.47 -10.70
C PRO A 56 -10.85 5.61 -11.15
N LEU A 57 -11.56 4.51 -11.28
CA LEU A 57 -12.98 4.50 -11.66
C LEU A 57 -13.87 5.22 -10.62
N GLU A 58 -13.62 4.96 -9.31
CA GLU A 58 -14.33 5.65 -8.23
C GLU A 58 -14.08 7.16 -8.26
N VAL A 59 -12.84 7.60 -8.53
CA VAL A 59 -12.49 9.03 -8.66
C VAL A 59 -13.26 9.67 -9.81
N ARG A 60 -13.25 9.07 -11.01
CA ARG A 60 -13.98 9.57 -12.19
C ARG A 60 -15.48 9.64 -11.94
N TYR A 61 -16.03 8.60 -11.30
CA TYR A 61 -17.45 8.58 -10.94
C TYR A 61 -17.82 9.72 -9.97
N PHE A 62 -17.03 9.94 -8.91
CA PHE A 62 -17.27 11.02 -7.96
C PHE A 62 -17.11 12.39 -8.60
N ALA A 63 -16.11 12.57 -9.47
CA ALA A 63 -15.92 13.82 -10.22
C ALA A 63 -17.14 14.15 -11.08
N SER A 64 -17.69 13.17 -11.80
CA SER A 64 -18.92 13.34 -12.58
C SER A 64 -20.12 13.63 -11.69
N ALA A 65 -20.31 12.90 -10.59
CA ALA A 65 -21.43 13.07 -9.69
C ALA A 65 -21.42 14.42 -8.93
N LEU A 66 -20.23 15.03 -8.72
CA LEU A 66 -20.06 16.33 -8.07
C LEU A 66 -19.92 17.49 -9.07
N ALA A 67 -19.98 17.25 -10.38
CA ALA A 67 -19.80 18.30 -11.39
C ALA A 67 -20.87 19.41 -11.32
N GLY A 68 -22.08 19.07 -10.86
CA GLY A 68 -23.18 20.02 -10.68
C GLY A 68 -23.15 20.85 -9.39
N GLU A 69 -22.26 20.52 -8.45
CA GLU A 69 -22.11 21.30 -7.22
C GLU A 69 -21.43 22.65 -7.50
N PRO A 70 -21.58 23.66 -6.63
CA PRO A 70 -20.90 24.97 -6.78
C PRO A 70 -19.38 24.80 -6.95
N ALA A 71 -18.75 25.70 -7.71
CA ALA A 71 -17.31 25.60 -8.00
C ALA A 71 -16.42 25.72 -6.74
N ASP A 72 -16.90 26.42 -5.74
CA ASP A 72 -16.26 26.60 -4.44
C ASP A 72 -16.60 25.51 -3.41
N ASP A 73 -17.45 24.53 -3.76
CA ASP A 73 -17.74 23.39 -2.89
C ASP A 73 -16.45 22.61 -2.60
N PRO A 74 -16.10 22.38 -1.32
CA PRO A 74 -14.87 21.70 -0.94
C PRO A 74 -14.74 20.29 -1.49
N SER A 75 -15.84 19.54 -1.63
CA SER A 75 -15.85 18.19 -2.16
C SER A 75 -15.60 18.17 -3.66
N ARG A 76 -16.21 19.13 -4.39
CA ARG A 76 -15.96 19.29 -5.83
C ARG A 76 -14.51 19.68 -6.09
N ARG A 77 -13.97 20.65 -5.33
CA ARG A 77 -12.55 21.05 -5.46
C ARG A 77 -11.59 19.89 -5.18
N TRP A 78 -11.85 19.15 -4.09
CA TRP A 78 -11.02 17.99 -3.73
C TRP A 78 -11.00 16.93 -4.82
N ILE A 79 -12.18 16.49 -5.29
CA ILE A 79 -12.23 15.39 -6.27
C ILE A 79 -11.70 15.83 -7.65
N ALA A 80 -11.92 17.10 -8.02
CA ALA A 80 -11.37 17.63 -9.26
C ALA A 80 -9.83 17.70 -9.22
N ALA A 81 -9.24 18.10 -8.10
CA ALA A 81 -7.79 18.09 -7.91
C ALA A 81 -7.23 16.66 -7.97
N LEU A 82 -7.91 15.70 -7.31
CA LEU A 82 -7.51 14.29 -7.36
C LEU A 82 -7.59 13.73 -8.79
N ALA A 83 -8.69 13.99 -9.50
CA ALA A 83 -8.87 13.55 -10.89
C ALA A 83 -7.81 14.17 -11.82
N LYS A 84 -7.52 15.46 -11.66
CA LYS A 84 -6.49 16.16 -12.45
C LYS A 84 -5.09 15.61 -12.20
N SER A 85 -4.81 15.07 -11.02
CA SER A 85 -3.51 14.49 -10.67
C SER A 85 -3.28 13.11 -11.28
N MET A 86 -4.31 12.44 -11.79
CA MET A 86 -4.15 11.09 -12.37
C MET A 86 -3.40 11.16 -13.70
N PRO A 87 -2.41 10.26 -13.91
CA PRO A 87 -1.53 10.31 -15.09
C PRO A 87 -2.23 9.93 -16.40
N VAL A 88 -3.31 9.15 -16.33
CA VAL A 88 -4.03 8.64 -17.50
C VAL A 88 -5.42 9.26 -17.59
N ASP A 89 -5.64 10.14 -18.56
CA ASP A 89 -6.92 10.83 -18.75
C ASP A 89 -7.99 10.00 -19.51
N LYS A 90 -7.74 8.71 -19.71
CA LYS A 90 -8.65 7.84 -20.48
C LYS A 90 -9.27 6.77 -19.61
N VAL A 91 -10.58 6.60 -19.74
CA VAL A 91 -11.28 5.42 -19.21
C VAL A 91 -10.73 4.18 -19.90
N ARG A 92 -10.31 3.20 -19.10
CA ARG A 92 -9.83 1.92 -19.61
C ARG A 92 -10.99 0.95 -19.81
N PRO A 93 -10.89 0.03 -20.76
CA PRO A 93 -11.91 -1.00 -20.95
C PRO A 93 -12.01 -1.96 -19.74
N VAL A 94 -10.90 -2.07 -18.97
CA VAL A 94 -10.81 -2.85 -17.74
C VAL A 94 -10.27 -1.96 -16.63
N GLU A 95 -10.95 -1.95 -15.51
CA GLU A 95 -10.59 -1.11 -14.35
C GLU A 95 -10.33 -1.97 -13.11
N PHE A 96 -9.56 -1.42 -12.17
CA PHE A 96 -9.38 -2.05 -10.88
C PHE A 96 -10.66 -2.01 -10.04
N GLU A 97 -10.97 -3.14 -9.44
CA GLU A 97 -11.99 -3.27 -8.41
C GLU A 97 -11.36 -3.39 -7.04
N ARG A 98 -12.00 -2.79 -6.05
CA ARG A 98 -11.53 -2.77 -4.69
C ARG A 98 -12.33 -3.73 -3.82
N SER A 99 -11.63 -4.54 -3.02
CA SER A 99 -12.22 -5.37 -1.95
C SER A 99 -11.43 -5.20 -0.66
N GLU A 100 -12.07 -4.79 0.42
CA GLU A 100 -11.49 -4.83 1.76
C GLU A 100 -11.76 -6.22 2.35
N VAL A 101 -10.71 -7.03 2.49
CA VAL A 101 -10.82 -8.42 2.93
C VAL A 101 -10.73 -8.53 4.45
N LEU A 102 -9.82 -7.74 5.02
CA LEU A 102 -9.62 -7.58 6.45
C LEU A 102 -9.38 -6.10 6.73
N ARG A 103 -9.57 -5.68 7.97
CA ARG A 103 -9.21 -4.32 8.38
C ARG A 103 -7.72 -4.07 8.12
N GLY A 104 -7.43 -3.17 7.20
CA GLY A 104 -6.05 -2.84 6.80
C GLY A 104 -5.52 -3.68 5.65
N VAL A 105 -6.29 -4.58 5.06
CA VAL A 105 -5.92 -5.36 3.87
C VAL A 105 -6.92 -5.10 2.76
N THR A 106 -6.49 -4.38 1.73
CA THR A 106 -7.34 -4.04 0.58
C THR A 106 -6.75 -4.60 -0.69
N PHE A 107 -7.53 -5.37 -1.42
CA PHE A 107 -7.20 -5.86 -2.75
C PHE A 107 -7.74 -4.91 -3.82
N TYR A 108 -6.92 -4.72 -4.84
CA TYR A 108 -7.27 -4.04 -6.08
C TYR A 108 -6.94 -5.00 -7.22
N THR A 109 -7.97 -5.55 -7.84
CA THR A 109 -7.86 -6.57 -8.88
C THR A 109 -8.78 -6.23 -10.03
N ALA A 110 -8.58 -6.86 -11.18
CA ALA A 110 -9.52 -6.82 -12.27
C ALA A 110 -9.89 -8.24 -12.66
N ASP A 111 -11.17 -8.47 -12.96
CA ASP A 111 -11.64 -9.75 -13.49
C ASP A 111 -11.30 -9.90 -14.98
N ALA A 112 -10.01 -9.70 -15.27
CA ALA A 112 -9.47 -9.78 -16.61
C ALA A 112 -8.01 -10.19 -16.55
N GLY A 113 -7.58 -10.98 -17.53
CA GLY A 113 -6.24 -11.55 -17.58
C GLY A 113 -6.07 -12.74 -16.62
N SER A 114 -5.20 -13.65 -17.02
CA SER A 114 -4.83 -14.79 -16.19
C SER A 114 -3.79 -14.39 -15.14
N THR A 115 -3.89 -14.91 -13.93
CA THR A 115 -2.95 -14.61 -12.81
C THR A 115 -1.51 -14.99 -13.14
N ASP A 116 -1.30 -16.05 -13.90
CA ASP A 116 0.04 -16.48 -14.36
C ASP A 116 0.76 -15.47 -15.28
N ARG A 117 0.04 -14.48 -15.80
CA ARG A 117 0.58 -13.36 -16.56
C ARG A 117 0.69 -12.07 -15.75
N LYS A 118 0.06 -12.02 -14.58
CA LYS A 118 0.06 -10.83 -13.72
C LYS A 118 1.22 -10.81 -12.75
N THR A 119 1.61 -9.61 -12.39
CA THR A 119 2.45 -9.32 -11.23
C THR A 119 1.57 -8.89 -10.07
N MET A 120 1.74 -9.52 -8.91
CA MET A 120 1.14 -9.05 -7.67
C MET A 120 2.07 -8.03 -7.00
N ILE A 121 1.52 -6.89 -6.60
CA ILE A 121 2.21 -5.88 -5.78
C ILE A 121 1.65 -5.94 -4.36
N ILE A 122 2.49 -6.23 -3.37
CA ILE A 122 2.16 -6.14 -1.95
C ILE A 122 2.68 -4.78 -1.44
N GLY A 123 1.77 -3.83 -1.31
CA GLY A 123 2.07 -2.45 -0.91
C GLY A 123 2.00 -2.25 0.61
N PHE A 124 3.08 -1.79 1.23
CA PHE A 124 3.15 -1.42 2.64
C PHE A 124 3.03 0.09 2.79
N SER A 125 1.90 0.55 3.30
CA SER A 125 1.66 1.99 3.45
C SER A 125 2.59 2.64 4.47
N GLY A 126 2.90 3.91 4.25
CA GLY A 126 3.52 4.75 5.28
C GLY A 126 2.52 5.15 6.39
N LEU A 127 2.95 6.00 7.31
CA LEU A 127 2.17 6.46 8.46
C LEU A 127 0.86 7.19 8.10
N GLN A 128 0.73 7.66 6.87
CA GLN A 128 -0.50 8.28 6.34
C GLN A 128 -1.46 7.27 5.69
N HIS A 129 -1.19 5.96 5.82
CA HIS A 129 -1.97 4.86 5.26
C HIS A 129 -2.05 4.84 3.72
N ARG A 130 -1.06 5.42 3.04
CA ARG A 130 -0.92 5.44 1.58
C ARG A 130 0.53 5.19 1.15
N LEU A 131 0.73 4.89 -0.11
CA LEU A 131 2.03 4.64 -0.74
C LEU A 131 2.64 5.94 -1.30
N MET A 132 2.80 6.98 -0.44
CA MET A 132 3.24 8.35 -0.73
C MET A 132 2.33 9.15 -1.67
N ALA A 133 1.60 8.50 -2.54
CA ALA A 133 0.61 9.09 -3.45
C ALA A 133 -0.80 8.57 -3.11
N PRO A 134 -1.87 9.23 -3.58
CA PRO A 134 -3.21 8.67 -3.56
C PRO A 134 -3.24 7.29 -4.22
N THR A 135 -4.01 6.35 -3.65
CA THR A 135 -4.07 4.99 -4.20
C THR A 135 -4.56 4.97 -5.64
N SER A 136 -5.52 5.83 -5.97
CA SER A 136 -6.02 5.99 -7.34
C SER A 136 -4.93 6.38 -8.33
N TRP A 137 -4.00 7.26 -7.93
CA TRP A 137 -2.87 7.64 -8.77
C TRP A 137 -1.94 6.46 -9.08
N LEU A 138 -1.56 5.69 -8.05
CA LEU A 138 -0.74 4.50 -8.24
C LEU A 138 -1.42 3.48 -9.17
N LEU A 139 -2.71 3.22 -8.93
CA LEU A 139 -3.48 2.28 -9.74
C LEU A 139 -3.64 2.77 -11.18
N ASP A 140 -3.75 4.09 -11.38
CA ASP A 140 -3.85 4.68 -12.71
C ASP A 140 -2.55 4.54 -13.53
N CYS A 141 -1.38 4.44 -12.86
CA CYS A 141 -0.10 4.10 -13.51
C CYS A 141 -0.02 2.62 -13.95
N LEU A 142 -0.85 1.73 -13.39
CA LEU A 142 -0.76 0.29 -13.60
C LEU A 142 -1.82 -0.21 -14.58
N ASN A 143 -1.46 -1.19 -15.39
CA ASN A 143 -2.42 -1.87 -16.26
C ASN A 143 -3.12 -3.00 -15.48
N PRO A 144 -4.45 -2.96 -15.24
CA PRO A 144 -5.17 -3.97 -14.48
C PRO A 144 -5.16 -5.36 -15.13
N MET A 145 -4.82 -5.47 -16.42
CA MET A 145 -4.61 -6.75 -17.10
C MET A 145 -3.29 -7.43 -16.69
N LEU A 146 -2.31 -6.65 -16.17
CA LEU A 146 -0.96 -7.11 -15.87
C LEU A 146 -0.63 -7.06 -14.37
N TYR A 147 -1.43 -6.38 -13.58
CA TYR A 147 -1.18 -6.18 -12.16
C TYR A 147 -2.41 -6.44 -11.31
N ASP A 148 -2.19 -7.06 -10.15
CA ASP A 148 -3.08 -7.03 -9.00
C ASP A 148 -2.32 -6.38 -7.83
N VAL A 149 -3.00 -5.62 -6.99
CA VAL A 149 -2.36 -4.88 -5.89
C VAL A 149 -3.04 -5.21 -4.57
N VAL A 150 -2.25 -5.54 -3.57
CA VAL A 150 -2.69 -5.68 -2.18
C VAL A 150 -2.08 -4.54 -1.39
N VAL A 151 -2.88 -3.66 -0.80
CA VAL A 151 -2.37 -2.60 0.06
C VAL A 151 -2.61 -2.95 1.52
N LEU A 152 -1.50 -3.04 2.25
CA LEU A 152 -1.46 -3.27 3.68
C LEU A 152 -1.33 -1.93 4.41
N ARG A 153 -2.15 -1.73 5.47
CA ARG A 153 -2.18 -0.48 6.26
C ARG A 153 -2.02 -0.77 7.73
N ASP A 154 -1.04 -0.11 8.33
CA ASP A 154 -0.80 -0.17 9.77
C ASP A 154 -1.55 0.96 10.49
N PHE A 155 -2.70 0.64 11.08
CA PHE A 155 -3.46 1.59 11.88
C PHE A 155 -2.85 1.86 13.26
N SER A 156 -1.91 1.03 13.71
CA SER A 156 -1.18 1.27 14.95
C SER A 156 -0.13 2.37 14.80
N LYS A 157 0.28 2.68 13.56
CA LYS A 157 1.38 3.62 13.21
C LYS A 157 2.74 3.22 13.81
N LEU A 158 2.92 1.92 14.03
CA LEU A 158 4.12 1.34 14.61
C LEU A 158 4.95 0.57 13.56
N THR A 159 4.83 1.00 12.28
CA THR A 159 5.57 0.40 11.16
C THR A 159 5.36 -1.12 11.05
N PHE A 160 4.10 -1.53 11.20
CA PHE A 160 3.63 -2.93 11.16
C PHE A 160 4.15 -3.83 12.29
N ALA A 161 4.87 -3.29 13.28
CA ALA A 161 5.41 -4.10 14.37
C ALA A 161 4.33 -4.90 15.12
N ARG A 162 3.12 -4.34 15.27
CA ARG A 162 1.93 -5.01 15.83
C ARG A 162 1.12 -5.79 14.79
N GLY A 163 1.76 -6.23 13.72
CA GLY A 163 1.11 -7.01 12.69
C GLY A 163 -0.07 -6.30 12.01
N ILE A 164 -1.02 -7.08 11.55
CA ILE A 164 -2.24 -6.60 10.88
C ILE A 164 -3.43 -7.37 11.47
N PRO A 165 -4.48 -6.68 11.93
CA PRO A 165 -5.66 -7.33 12.52
C PRO A 165 -6.25 -8.40 11.60
N GLY A 166 -6.38 -9.62 12.11
CA GLY A 166 -6.88 -10.77 11.36
C GLY A 166 -5.82 -11.55 10.57
N LEU A 167 -4.59 -11.01 10.43
CA LEU A 167 -3.44 -11.76 9.89
C LEU A 167 -2.47 -12.20 10.98
N GLY A 168 -2.20 -11.37 11.97
CA GLY A 168 -1.28 -11.73 13.07
C GLY A 168 -1.06 -10.57 14.01
N ALA A 169 -0.62 -10.88 15.24
CA ALA A 169 -0.35 -9.91 16.29
C ALA A 169 1.01 -9.23 16.14
N GLU A 170 1.91 -9.83 15.35
CA GLU A 170 3.24 -9.34 15.03
C GLU A 170 3.48 -9.40 13.51
N PHE A 171 4.45 -8.63 13.02
CA PHE A 171 4.73 -8.54 11.59
C PHE A 171 5.08 -9.89 10.95
N LEU A 172 5.98 -10.66 11.55
CA LEU A 172 6.43 -11.95 10.98
C LEU A 172 5.28 -12.96 10.89
N GLU A 173 4.45 -13.03 11.93
CA GLU A 173 3.22 -13.85 11.93
C GLU A 173 2.25 -13.38 10.84
N ALA A 174 2.00 -12.08 10.77
CA ALA A 174 1.08 -11.51 9.77
C ALA A 174 1.55 -11.80 8.34
N MET A 175 2.84 -11.73 8.05
CA MET A 175 3.39 -12.04 6.73
C MET A 175 3.32 -13.54 6.41
N THR A 176 3.62 -14.39 7.37
CA THR A 176 3.47 -15.86 7.22
C THR A 176 2.03 -16.23 6.89
N ASN A 177 1.07 -15.64 7.61
CA ASN A 177 -0.35 -15.87 7.38
C ASN A 177 -0.82 -15.28 6.04
N LEU A 178 -0.32 -14.10 5.65
CA LEU A 178 -0.58 -13.54 4.32
C LEU A 178 -0.12 -14.51 3.22
N GLY A 179 1.09 -15.06 3.35
CA GLY A 179 1.63 -16.07 2.42
C GLY A 179 0.80 -17.35 2.35
N SER A 180 0.07 -17.68 3.42
CA SER A 180 -0.83 -18.84 3.45
C SER A 180 -2.24 -18.52 2.89
N CYS A 181 -2.66 -17.26 2.95
CA CYS A 181 -3.98 -16.81 2.50
C CYS A 181 -4.00 -16.40 1.03
N VAL A 182 -2.87 -16.00 0.46
CA VAL A 182 -2.73 -15.56 -0.93
C VAL A 182 -1.97 -16.61 -1.71
N ASP A 183 -2.53 -17.13 -2.77
CA ASP A 183 -1.79 -18.03 -3.69
C ASP A 183 -0.79 -17.22 -4.53
N MET A 184 0.35 -16.90 -3.92
CA MET A 184 1.40 -16.14 -4.59
C MET A 184 2.03 -16.88 -5.76
N ARG A 185 1.94 -18.21 -5.78
CA ARG A 185 2.52 -19.06 -6.85
C ARG A 185 1.70 -18.99 -8.14
N ALA A 186 0.44 -18.57 -8.04
CA ALA A 186 -0.40 -18.36 -9.22
C ALA A 186 0.04 -17.14 -10.04
N TYR A 187 0.87 -16.26 -9.49
CA TYR A 187 1.32 -15.04 -10.18
C TYR A 187 2.67 -15.23 -10.86
N ARG A 188 2.83 -14.58 -12.02
CA ARG A 188 4.11 -14.56 -12.74
C ARG A 188 5.24 -14.00 -11.87
N ASN A 189 4.96 -12.92 -11.16
CA ASN A 189 5.87 -12.29 -10.23
C ASN A 189 5.09 -11.80 -9.01
N VAL A 190 5.75 -11.78 -7.84
CA VAL A 190 5.25 -11.11 -6.66
C VAL A 190 6.33 -10.15 -6.16
N ILE A 191 5.96 -8.89 -5.99
CA ILE A 191 6.86 -7.84 -5.51
C ILE A 191 6.27 -7.17 -4.28
N SER A 192 7.11 -6.78 -3.33
CA SER A 192 6.73 -5.89 -2.25
C SER A 192 7.16 -4.45 -2.55
N LEU A 193 6.32 -3.50 -2.18
CA LEU A 193 6.57 -2.07 -2.31
C LEU A 193 6.22 -1.38 -1.01
N GLY A 194 7.16 -0.70 -0.40
CA GLY A 194 6.90 0.04 0.83
C GLY A 194 7.46 1.46 0.79
N THR A 195 6.78 2.36 1.50
CA THR A 195 7.16 3.77 1.52
C THR A 195 7.24 4.28 2.96
N SER A 196 8.27 5.06 3.28
CA SER A 196 8.45 5.63 4.63
C SER A 196 8.39 4.55 5.72
N GLY A 197 7.43 4.62 6.65
CA GLY A 197 7.24 3.59 7.69
C GLY A 197 6.91 2.18 7.16
N GLY A 198 6.48 2.04 5.91
CA GLY A 198 6.26 0.73 5.25
C GLY A 198 7.49 0.22 4.48
N ALA A 199 8.54 1.03 4.35
CA ALA A 199 9.69 0.73 3.50
C ALA A 199 10.52 -0.45 4.02
N ILE A 200 10.83 -0.50 5.33
CA ILE A 200 11.50 -1.64 5.98
C ILE A 200 10.62 -2.90 5.96
N PRO A 201 9.33 -2.85 6.36
CA PRO A 201 8.43 -3.99 6.23
C PRO A 201 8.40 -4.60 4.82
N ALA A 202 8.46 -3.79 3.76
CA ALA A 202 8.50 -4.32 2.39
C ALA A 202 9.76 -5.15 2.12
N LEU A 203 10.95 -4.72 2.58
CA LEU A 203 12.18 -5.50 2.45
C LEU A 203 12.10 -6.80 3.23
N LEU A 204 11.65 -6.73 4.49
CA LEU A 204 11.49 -7.91 5.34
C LEU A 204 10.49 -8.91 4.74
N ALA A 205 9.38 -8.42 4.18
CA ALA A 205 8.41 -9.28 3.50
C ALA A 205 9.00 -9.95 2.25
N ALA A 206 9.81 -9.22 1.46
CA ALA A 206 10.48 -9.79 0.29
C ALA A 206 11.42 -10.95 0.69
N LEU A 207 12.18 -10.78 1.76
CA LEU A 207 13.11 -11.80 2.27
C LEU A 207 12.36 -12.98 2.87
N LEU A 208 11.38 -12.73 3.74
CA LEU A 208 10.62 -13.76 4.45
C LEU A 208 9.81 -14.65 3.49
N LEU A 209 9.10 -14.02 2.57
CA LEU A 209 8.23 -14.70 1.60
C LEU A 209 8.95 -15.12 0.32
N LYS A 210 10.25 -14.84 0.22
CA LYS A 210 11.10 -15.14 -0.95
C LYS A 210 10.48 -14.60 -2.25
N LEU A 211 10.06 -13.33 -2.22
CA LEU A 211 9.44 -12.68 -3.37
C LEU A 211 10.45 -12.44 -4.49
N ASN A 212 9.98 -12.11 -5.69
CA ASN A 212 10.86 -11.78 -6.80
C ASN A 212 11.63 -10.47 -6.54
N ARG A 213 10.97 -9.47 -5.92
CA ARG A 213 11.55 -8.14 -5.70
C ARG A 213 10.99 -7.49 -4.45
N GLY A 214 11.83 -6.68 -3.76
CA GLY A 214 11.45 -5.79 -2.68
C GLY A 214 11.87 -4.35 -3.01
N ILE A 215 10.92 -3.41 -3.00
CA ILE A 215 11.16 -1.98 -3.27
C ILE A 215 10.88 -1.18 -2.01
N SER A 216 11.89 -0.51 -1.53
CA SER A 216 11.86 0.32 -0.31
C SER A 216 12.11 1.77 -0.68
N ILE A 217 11.11 2.63 -0.48
CA ILE A 217 11.16 4.04 -0.85
C ILE A 217 11.24 4.91 0.40
N CYS A 218 12.28 5.71 0.52
CA CYS A 218 12.58 6.59 1.65
C CYS A 218 12.46 5.84 2.98
N PRO A 219 13.28 4.78 3.20
CA PRO A 219 13.25 4.01 4.43
C PRO A 219 13.58 4.88 5.63
N GLU A 220 13.00 4.55 6.78
CA GLU A 220 13.52 5.05 8.05
C GLU A 220 14.81 4.32 8.43
N ASP A 221 15.54 4.87 9.40
CA ASP A 221 16.71 4.19 9.97
C ASP A 221 16.31 2.86 10.61
N PHE A 222 16.90 1.76 10.16
CA PHE A 222 16.61 0.41 10.66
C PHE A 222 16.85 0.27 12.16
N ARG A 223 17.83 0.99 12.69
CA ARG A 223 18.12 1.00 14.15
C ARG A 223 16.95 1.59 14.94
N LYS A 224 16.27 2.62 14.39
CA LYS A 224 15.05 3.20 14.98
C LYS A 224 13.88 2.19 14.93
N PHE A 225 13.78 1.44 13.85
CA PHE A 225 12.80 0.36 13.74
C PHE A 225 13.02 -0.71 14.82
N LEU A 226 14.24 -1.23 14.98
CA LEU A 226 14.59 -2.21 16.01
C LEU A 226 14.38 -1.64 17.43
N SER A 227 14.79 -0.39 17.68
CA SER A 227 14.57 0.26 18.98
C SER A 227 13.07 0.36 19.33
N ARG A 228 12.22 0.58 18.33
CA ARG A 228 10.75 0.62 18.51
C ARG A 228 10.20 -0.76 18.88
N LEU A 229 10.68 -1.84 18.25
CA LEU A 229 10.32 -3.22 18.62
C LEU A 229 10.64 -3.48 20.10
N ARG A 230 11.88 -3.19 20.53
CA ARG A 230 12.30 -3.36 21.93
C ARG A 230 11.46 -2.54 22.90
N THR A 231 11.14 -1.30 22.56
CA THR A 231 10.26 -0.43 23.40
C THR A 231 8.87 -1.04 23.59
N MET A 232 8.40 -1.84 22.64
CA MET A 232 7.13 -2.54 22.72
C MET A 232 7.22 -3.92 23.39
N GLY A 233 8.40 -4.32 23.86
CA GLY A 233 8.65 -5.64 24.43
C GLY A 233 8.70 -6.77 23.38
N LEU A 234 8.89 -6.44 22.11
CA LEU A 234 9.04 -7.41 21.02
C LEU A 234 10.52 -7.75 20.83
N ASP A 235 10.80 -9.02 20.51
CA ASP A 235 12.12 -9.46 20.14
C ASP A 235 12.51 -8.89 18.78
N ASP A 236 13.62 -8.20 18.70
CA ASP A 236 14.11 -7.57 17.47
C ASP A 236 15.15 -8.43 16.72
N GLU A 237 15.67 -9.48 17.35
CA GLU A 237 16.67 -10.37 16.75
C GLU A 237 16.17 -11.09 15.49
N PRO A 238 14.95 -11.65 15.43
CA PRO A 238 14.43 -12.27 14.21
C PRO A 238 14.39 -11.32 13.01
N TYR A 239 14.12 -10.03 13.23
CA TYR A 239 14.10 -9.01 12.17
C TYR A 239 15.50 -8.67 11.67
N ALA A 240 16.47 -8.55 12.60
CA ALA A 240 17.87 -8.33 12.25
C ALA A 240 18.45 -9.54 11.50
N ALA A 241 18.18 -10.75 11.97
CA ALA A 241 18.58 -12.00 11.34
C ALA A 241 17.96 -12.14 9.94
N LEU A 242 16.67 -11.79 9.78
CA LEU A 242 16.00 -11.83 8.49
C LEU A 242 16.66 -10.88 7.49
N LEU A 243 16.97 -9.65 7.88
CA LEU A 243 17.60 -8.66 7.00
C LEU A 243 19.00 -9.10 6.55
N THR A 244 19.74 -9.79 7.40
CA THR A 244 21.07 -10.33 7.07
C THR A 244 21.02 -11.72 6.43
N SER A 245 19.84 -12.34 6.37
CA SER A 245 19.64 -13.63 5.73
C SER A 245 19.95 -13.61 4.23
N ARG A 246 20.26 -14.78 3.67
CA ARG A 246 20.51 -14.94 2.24
C ARG A 246 19.64 -16.09 1.72
N PRO A 247 18.29 -15.89 1.64
CA PRO A 247 17.40 -16.92 1.13
C PRO A 247 17.73 -17.26 -0.32
N ARG A 248 17.38 -18.46 -0.73
CA ARG A 248 17.51 -18.86 -2.14
C ARG A 248 16.14 -19.24 -2.69
N PRO A 249 15.70 -18.62 -3.82
CA PRO A 249 16.37 -17.51 -4.52
C PRO A 249 16.39 -16.25 -3.64
N PHE A 250 17.40 -15.38 -3.86
CA PHE A 250 17.49 -14.09 -3.18
C PHE A 250 16.66 -13.06 -3.98
N PRO A 251 15.75 -12.29 -3.34
CA PRO A 251 14.97 -11.28 -4.02
C PRO A 251 15.85 -10.13 -4.54
N GLU A 252 15.48 -9.54 -5.66
CA GLU A 252 16.06 -8.27 -6.09
C GLU A 252 15.56 -7.16 -5.14
N LEU A 253 16.47 -6.54 -4.37
CA LEU A 253 16.13 -5.46 -3.45
C LEU A 253 16.52 -4.10 -4.03
N ILE A 254 15.59 -3.14 -4.01
CA ILE A 254 15.79 -1.79 -4.52
C ILE A 254 15.50 -0.79 -3.41
N LEU A 255 16.48 0.05 -3.08
CA LEU A 255 16.37 1.14 -2.12
C LEU A 255 16.31 2.46 -2.88
N VAL A 256 15.24 3.24 -2.68
CA VAL A 256 15.04 4.52 -3.37
C VAL A 256 14.99 5.64 -2.35
N HIS A 257 15.71 6.74 -2.60
CA HIS A 257 15.66 7.94 -1.77
C HIS A 257 15.84 9.23 -2.58
N GLY A 258 15.40 10.36 -2.02
CA GLY A 258 15.70 11.68 -2.58
C GLY A 258 17.18 12.03 -2.42
N ALA A 259 17.81 12.53 -3.47
CA ALA A 259 19.26 12.81 -3.46
C ALA A 259 19.65 13.90 -2.44
N GLU A 260 18.75 14.87 -2.21
CA GLU A 260 19.00 16.01 -1.35
C GLU A 260 18.51 15.81 0.09
N ARG A 261 17.80 14.71 0.39
CA ARG A 261 17.31 14.37 1.72
C ARG A 261 18.34 13.54 2.47
N LYS A 262 19.15 14.21 3.28
CA LYS A 262 20.27 13.57 4.01
C LYS A 262 19.86 12.40 4.88
N ASP A 263 18.77 12.53 5.65
CA ASP A 263 18.30 11.48 6.57
C ASP A 263 17.88 10.20 5.79
N ASP A 264 17.15 10.37 4.69
CA ASP A 264 16.72 9.24 3.86
C ASP A 264 17.92 8.58 3.16
N ALA A 265 18.90 9.39 2.74
CA ALA A 265 20.13 8.89 2.13
C ALA A 265 20.99 8.09 3.13
N ILE A 266 21.13 8.57 4.37
CA ILE A 266 21.85 7.84 5.43
C ILE A 266 21.15 6.52 5.74
N ALA A 267 19.84 6.54 5.91
CA ALA A 267 19.06 5.33 6.20
C ALA A 267 19.14 4.30 5.06
N ALA A 268 19.00 4.74 3.81
CA ALA A 268 19.11 3.87 2.64
C ALA A 268 20.54 3.31 2.48
N SER A 269 21.56 4.11 2.68
CA SER A 269 22.97 3.66 2.63
C SER A 269 23.28 2.65 3.74
N PHE A 270 22.77 2.87 4.95
CA PHE A 270 22.92 1.91 6.05
C PHE A 270 22.30 0.56 5.69
N LEU A 271 21.07 0.53 5.17
CA LEU A 271 20.42 -0.70 4.71
C LEU A 271 21.18 -1.36 3.57
N HIS A 272 21.69 -0.58 2.61
CA HIS A 272 22.48 -1.09 1.48
C HIS A 272 23.75 -1.82 1.94
N ASN A 273 24.38 -1.36 3.02
CA ASN A 273 25.53 -2.03 3.61
C ASN A 273 25.18 -3.32 4.37
N LEU A 274 23.93 -3.47 4.83
CA LEU A 274 23.47 -4.66 5.54
C LEU A 274 22.99 -5.76 4.59
N VAL A 275 22.34 -5.37 3.48
CA VAL A 275 21.71 -6.33 2.57
C VAL A 275 22.04 -6.00 1.11
N PRO A 276 22.41 -7.01 0.28
CA PRO A 276 22.63 -6.81 -1.14
C PRO A 276 21.41 -6.16 -1.79
N SER A 277 21.59 -5.00 -2.35
CA SER A 277 20.49 -4.22 -2.92
C SER A 277 21.01 -3.23 -3.98
N HIS A 278 20.11 -2.72 -4.82
CA HIS A 278 20.37 -1.60 -5.70
C HIS A 278 19.97 -0.30 -5.03
N LEU A 279 20.91 0.66 -4.92
CA LEU A 279 20.63 1.98 -4.37
C LEU A 279 20.32 2.96 -5.50
N SER A 280 19.11 3.51 -5.51
CA SER A 280 18.63 4.46 -6.51
C SER A 280 18.38 5.83 -5.89
N LYS A 281 18.91 6.89 -6.52
CA LYS A 281 18.79 8.29 -6.08
C LYS A 281 17.87 9.06 -7.04
N VAL A 282 16.83 9.66 -6.50
CA VAL A 282 15.97 10.58 -7.27
C VAL A 282 16.59 11.97 -7.22
N LYS A 283 17.08 12.45 -8.36
CA LYS A 283 17.73 13.78 -8.48
C LYS A 283 16.74 14.91 -8.18
N ASN A 284 17.25 16.04 -7.70
CA ASN A 284 16.47 17.26 -7.41
C ASN A 284 15.28 17.01 -6.46
N CYS A 285 15.41 16.06 -5.54
CA CYS A 285 14.37 15.72 -4.58
C CYS A 285 14.89 15.89 -3.14
N ALA A 286 14.49 17.02 -2.52
CA ALA A 286 14.77 17.34 -1.11
C ALA A 286 13.66 16.87 -0.15
N GLN A 287 12.56 16.30 -0.68
CA GLN A 287 11.43 15.89 0.13
C GLN A 287 11.41 14.38 0.37
N HIS A 288 10.88 14.00 1.53
CA HIS A 288 10.65 12.61 1.89
C HIS A 288 9.65 11.88 0.95
N GLY A 289 8.83 12.62 0.22
CA GLY A 289 7.81 12.08 -0.69
C GLY A 289 8.28 12.01 -2.15
N VAL A 290 9.30 11.21 -2.49
CA VAL A 290 9.89 11.13 -3.85
C VAL A 290 8.88 10.84 -4.97
N LEU A 291 7.76 10.18 -4.69
CA LEU A 291 6.72 9.93 -5.68
C LEU A 291 5.84 11.14 -6.00
N LYS A 292 5.97 12.25 -5.25
CA LYS A 292 5.16 13.46 -5.47
C LYS A 292 5.72 14.42 -6.52
N TRP A 293 6.95 14.22 -6.97
CA TRP A 293 7.72 15.21 -7.73
C TRP A 293 7.87 14.93 -9.21
N HIS A 294 7.34 13.82 -9.67
CA HIS A 294 7.35 13.47 -11.09
C HIS A 294 5.95 13.50 -11.72
N ILE A 295 5.05 14.30 -11.12
CA ILE A 295 3.68 14.52 -11.59
C ILE A 295 3.57 15.95 -12.14
#